data_7270853f54cb0db0a5a68b9ae210a0b7
#
_entry.id   7270853f54cb0db0a5a68b9ae210a0b7
#
_cell.length_a   1.000
_cell.length_b   1.000
_cell.length_c   1.000
_cell.angle_alpha   90.00
_cell.angle_beta   90.00
_cell.angle_gamma   90.00
#
_symmetry.space_group_name_H-M   'P 1'
#
loop_
_entity.id
_entity.type
_entity.pdbx_description
1 polymer ?
#
loop_
_entity_poly.entity_id
_entity_poly.type
_entity_poly.pdbx_seq_one_letter_code
_entity_poly.pdbx_strand_id
1 'polypeptide(L)'
;MWQRGVIAIIFAALTIWLGYFVEQEQFLAIIAGYAPFFLLYLFVYVRTEKAALHFWLGVGVFLRIILLFSFPNLSDDIYRFVWDGHLINHGFNPFDHLPGYYIENDVLPGVLTPELYNLLNSKEYYTVYPPVLQAIFAVSTWLFPQSIAASGVAMKSFLLLGEIGSIWLIGQLLMHFKLPAKNALLYALNPLVIVEVTGNIHFEGLMIFFLLLAFWWLRSSTPKMHIGSALAMAGSIASKLLPLMFLPFLIKKMRWRSVRYFTIIGVALLLLFAPLLNGLFFNNFGASLDLYFRRFEFNASLFYILEWIYLVVFNEDYVNLFLGPALAFVAFFAIIALVVWRRASWRALPTSWLFAVSIYLLCTTTVHPWYLCLPVALSVFTNWRY
;
A
#
# COMPACT_ATOMS: atom_id res chain seq x y z
N MET A 1 27.66 21.29 -7.93
CA MET A 1 27.80 19.95 -7.31
C MET A 1 27.73 20.01 -5.79
N TRP A 2 28.48 20.89 -5.13
CA TRP A 2 28.53 20.97 -3.65
C TRP A 2 27.15 21.18 -2.99
N GLN A 3 26.31 22.09 -3.49
CA GLN A 3 24.96 22.34 -2.97
C GLN A 3 24.05 21.09 -3.01
N ARG A 4 24.15 20.25 -4.07
CA ARG A 4 23.39 19.00 -4.18
C ARG A 4 23.83 17.99 -3.11
N GLY A 5 25.12 17.91 -2.82
CA GLY A 5 25.65 17.06 -1.76
C GLY A 5 25.14 17.45 -0.38
N VAL A 6 25.15 18.75 -0.06
CA VAL A 6 24.61 19.26 1.21
C VAL A 6 23.11 18.94 1.36
N ILE A 7 22.32 19.17 0.32
CA ILE A 7 20.89 18.84 0.34
C ILE A 7 20.66 17.33 0.54
N ALA A 8 21.45 16.47 -0.13
CA ALA A 8 21.38 15.02 0.03
C ALA A 8 21.73 14.58 1.46
N ILE A 9 22.69 15.23 2.11
CA ILE A 9 23.03 14.98 3.51
C ILE A 9 21.87 15.38 4.44
N ILE A 10 21.21 16.51 4.19
CA ILE A 10 20.04 16.92 4.98
C ILE A 10 18.90 15.91 4.81
N PHE A 11 18.65 15.44 3.59
CA PHE A 11 17.67 14.37 3.35
C PHE A 11 18.01 13.10 4.15
N ALA A 12 19.26 12.67 4.13
CA ALA A 12 19.72 11.50 4.88
C ALA A 12 19.53 11.71 6.40
N ALA A 13 19.89 12.89 6.93
CA ALA A 13 19.72 13.21 8.34
C ALA A 13 18.24 13.17 8.78
N LEU A 14 17.34 13.77 7.98
CA LEU A 14 15.88 13.74 8.25
C LEU A 14 15.32 12.31 8.15
N THR A 15 15.80 11.51 7.20
CA THR A 15 15.42 10.11 7.05
C THR A 15 15.88 9.27 8.25
N ILE A 16 17.11 9.47 8.70
CA ILE A 16 17.66 8.81 9.90
C ILE A 16 16.86 9.25 11.14
N TRP A 17 16.58 10.54 11.27
CA TRP A 17 15.76 11.04 12.37
C TRP A 17 14.41 10.35 12.46
N LEU A 18 13.63 10.35 11.37
CA LEU A 18 12.29 9.75 11.33
C LEU A 18 12.31 8.22 11.47
N GLY A 19 13.32 7.54 10.93
CA GLY A 19 13.35 6.08 10.90
C GLY A 19 14.00 5.42 12.11
N TYR A 20 14.79 6.15 12.92
CA TYR A 20 15.57 5.56 14.02
C TYR A 20 15.34 6.20 15.38
N PHE A 21 14.81 7.43 15.44
CA PHE A 21 14.72 8.19 16.69
C PHE A 21 13.32 8.68 17.03
N VAL A 22 12.37 8.57 16.12
CA VAL A 22 11.00 9.05 16.32
C VAL A 22 10.07 7.86 16.51
N GLU A 23 9.23 7.93 17.53
CA GLU A 23 8.19 6.96 17.86
C GLU A 23 6.80 7.49 17.51
N GLN A 24 5.83 6.59 17.37
CA GLN A 24 4.47 6.88 16.87
C GLN A 24 3.73 7.91 17.71
N GLU A 25 3.92 7.94 19.03
CA GLU A 25 3.26 8.86 19.94
C GLU A 25 3.87 10.28 19.94
N GLN A 26 5.05 10.45 19.33
CA GLN A 26 5.81 11.69 19.37
C GLN A 26 5.39 12.66 18.24
N PHE A 27 4.15 13.14 18.28
CA PHE A 27 3.56 13.98 17.23
C PHE A 27 4.45 15.17 16.81
N LEU A 28 5.00 15.92 17.77
CA LEU A 28 5.84 17.08 17.46
C LEU A 28 7.16 16.69 16.78
N ALA A 29 7.76 15.55 17.16
CA ALA A 29 8.97 15.03 16.54
C ALA A 29 8.69 14.55 15.11
N ILE A 30 7.53 13.92 14.88
CA ILE A 30 7.05 13.53 13.54
C ILE A 30 6.94 14.77 12.65
N ILE A 31 6.23 15.81 13.09
CA ILE A 31 6.06 17.05 12.31
C ILE A 31 7.41 17.77 12.09
N ALA A 32 8.27 17.81 13.10
CA ALA A 32 9.60 18.42 13.00
C ALA A 32 10.50 17.70 11.97
N GLY A 33 10.29 16.39 11.75
CA GLY A 33 10.97 15.63 10.71
C GLY A 33 10.32 15.79 9.34
N TYR A 34 9.01 15.55 9.25
CA TYR A 34 8.29 15.55 7.97
C TYR A 34 8.20 16.93 7.32
N ALA A 35 7.92 18.00 8.09
CA ALA A 35 7.73 19.33 7.50
C ALA A 35 8.98 19.83 6.74
N PRO A 36 10.21 19.84 7.31
CA PRO A 36 11.39 20.23 6.56
C PRO A 36 11.72 19.24 5.44
N PHE A 37 11.43 17.95 5.60
CA PHE A 37 11.63 16.94 4.56
C PHE A 37 10.74 17.24 3.33
N PHE A 38 9.45 17.52 3.54
CA PHE A 38 8.54 17.91 2.46
C PHE A 38 8.93 19.24 1.81
N LEU A 39 9.33 20.25 2.57
CA LEU A 39 9.80 21.52 2.02
C LEU A 39 11.05 21.32 1.15
N LEU A 40 12.01 20.53 1.61
CA LEU A 40 13.22 20.22 0.86
C LEU A 40 12.93 19.40 -0.41
N TYR A 41 12.01 18.41 -0.31
CA TYR A 41 11.51 17.65 -1.44
C TYR A 41 10.89 18.55 -2.52
N LEU A 42 9.98 19.45 -2.13
CA LEU A 42 9.36 20.41 -3.04
C LEU A 42 10.38 21.35 -3.68
N PHE A 43 11.33 21.85 -2.88
CA PHE A 43 12.43 22.68 -3.37
C PHE A 43 13.23 21.94 -4.45
N VAL A 44 13.64 20.69 -4.18
CA VAL A 44 14.38 19.87 -5.14
C VAL A 44 13.55 19.61 -6.40
N TYR A 45 12.26 19.23 -6.25
CA TYR A 45 11.39 18.99 -7.39
C TYR A 45 11.28 20.20 -8.31
N VAL A 46 11.07 21.39 -7.73
CA VAL A 46 10.92 22.64 -8.51
C VAL A 46 12.23 22.99 -9.22
N ARG A 47 13.38 22.89 -8.52
CA ARG A 47 14.69 23.36 -9.00
C ARG A 47 15.47 22.34 -9.82
N THR A 48 15.00 21.08 -9.89
CA THR A 48 15.75 20.03 -10.61
C THR A 48 15.72 20.23 -12.11
N GLU A 49 16.91 20.38 -12.67
CA GLU A 49 17.19 20.34 -14.10
C GLU A 49 17.41 18.90 -14.58
N LYS A 50 17.27 18.66 -15.89
CA LYS A 50 17.42 17.35 -16.50
C LYS A 50 18.77 16.67 -16.15
N ALA A 51 19.86 17.42 -16.10
CA ALA A 51 21.19 16.90 -15.77
C ALA A 51 21.34 16.39 -14.33
N ALA A 52 20.46 16.83 -13.40
CA ALA A 52 20.50 16.42 -12.00
C ALA A 52 19.52 15.27 -11.70
N LEU A 53 18.68 14.86 -12.63
CA LEU A 53 17.60 13.91 -12.39
C LEU A 53 18.12 12.56 -11.85
N HIS A 54 19.12 11.97 -12.51
CA HIS A 54 19.65 10.67 -12.08
C HIS A 54 20.30 10.72 -10.69
N PHE A 55 20.95 11.84 -10.35
CA PHE A 55 21.48 12.05 -9.01
C PHE A 55 20.35 11.97 -7.96
N TRP A 56 19.25 12.70 -8.19
CA TRP A 56 18.14 12.72 -7.23
C TRP A 56 17.37 11.40 -7.17
N LEU A 57 17.24 10.68 -8.28
CA LEU A 57 16.69 9.32 -8.27
C LEU A 57 17.59 8.37 -7.45
N GLY A 58 18.90 8.49 -7.60
CA GLY A 58 19.87 7.75 -6.79
C GLY A 58 19.77 8.10 -5.30
N VAL A 59 19.59 9.38 -4.95
CA VAL A 59 19.33 9.80 -3.56
C VAL A 59 18.05 9.14 -3.06
N GLY A 60 16.94 9.14 -3.82
CA GLY A 60 15.71 8.49 -3.40
C GLY A 60 15.87 6.99 -3.09
N VAL A 61 16.66 6.26 -3.88
CA VAL A 61 17.01 4.85 -3.60
C VAL A 61 17.90 4.75 -2.35
N PHE A 62 18.89 5.61 -2.22
CA PHE A 62 19.79 5.62 -1.07
C PHE A 62 19.08 5.86 0.26
N LEU A 63 18.08 6.76 0.30
CA LEU A 63 17.27 7.01 1.50
C LEU A 63 16.51 5.75 1.93
N ARG A 64 16.02 4.95 0.97
CA ARG A 64 15.38 3.66 1.26
C ARG A 64 16.37 2.63 1.82
N ILE A 65 17.60 2.62 1.30
CA ILE A 65 18.67 1.76 1.83
C ILE A 65 19.03 2.14 3.28
N ILE A 66 19.03 3.43 3.62
CA ILE A 66 19.20 3.88 5.01
C ILE A 66 18.14 3.25 5.92
N LEU A 67 16.88 3.22 5.49
CA LEU A 67 15.77 2.69 6.29
C LEU A 67 15.69 1.15 6.33
N LEU A 68 16.49 0.45 5.53
CA LEU A 68 16.46 -1.01 5.47
C LEU A 68 16.67 -1.65 6.85
N PHE A 69 17.56 -1.07 7.66
CA PHE A 69 17.94 -1.60 8.96
C PHE A 69 17.25 -0.90 10.15
N SER A 70 16.38 0.09 9.89
CA SER A 70 15.60 0.71 10.97
C SER A 70 14.50 -0.24 11.46
N PHE A 71 14.11 -0.13 12.73
CA PHE A 71 12.86 -0.73 13.21
C PHE A 71 11.67 0.13 12.74
N PRO A 72 10.48 -0.42 12.47
CA PRO A 72 9.31 0.36 12.03
C PRO A 72 8.63 1.07 13.21
N ASN A 73 9.26 2.11 13.75
CA ASN A 73 8.83 2.78 14.98
C ASN A 73 7.52 3.58 14.85
N LEU A 74 7.04 3.83 13.62
CA LEU A 74 5.78 4.57 13.40
C LEU A 74 4.61 3.64 13.05
N SER A 75 4.76 2.31 13.22
CA SER A 75 3.71 1.32 12.98
C SER A 75 3.98 0.02 13.73
N ASP A 76 2.97 -0.50 14.42
CA ASP A 76 3.02 -1.76 15.16
C ASP A 76 2.66 -2.98 14.30
N ASP A 77 2.39 -2.81 13.02
CA ASP A 77 1.93 -3.89 12.13
C ASP A 77 2.93 -5.04 12.00
N ILE A 78 4.23 -4.77 12.20
CA ILE A 78 5.30 -5.78 12.13
C ILE A 78 5.02 -6.98 13.07
N TYR A 79 4.45 -6.75 14.23
CA TYR A 79 4.16 -7.81 15.19
C TYR A 79 3.12 -8.78 14.63
N ARG A 80 2.11 -8.27 13.93
CA ARG A 80 1.12 -9.08 13.24
C ARG A 80 1.72 -9.82 12.04
N PHE A 81 2.63 -9.20 11.30
CA PHE A 81 3.32 -9.86 10.19
C PHE A 81 4.15 -11.06 10.65
N VAL A 82 4.89 -10.88 11.75
CA VAL A 82 5.68 -11.95 12.35
C VAL A 82 4.77 -13.05 12.91
N TRP A 83 3.68 -12.70 13.58
CA TRP A 83 2.67 -13.63 14.08
C TRP A 83 2.11 -14.51 12.96
N ASP A 84 1.58 -13.91 11.90
CA ASP A 84 1.01 -14.61 10.75
C ASP A 84 2.06 -15.49 10.05
N GLY A 85 3.29 -14.99 9.89
CA GLY A 85 4.39 -15.73 9.30
C GLY A 85 4.76 -16.99 10.11
N HIS A 86 4.78 -16.93 11.43
CA HIS A 86 4.98 -18.09 12.28
C HIS A 86 3.85 -19.12 12.16
N LEU A 87 2.59 -18.67 12.10
CA LEU A 87 1.46 -19.57 11.89
C LEU A 87 1.63 -20.39 10.62
N ILE A 88 1.93 -19.73 9.49
CA ILE A 88 2.11 -20.42 8.19
C ILE A 88 3.27 -21.40 8.24
N ASN A 89 4.42 -21.02 8.82
CA ASN A 89 5.59 -21.90 8.91
C ASN A 89 5.36 -23.16 9.72
N HIS A 90 4.34 -23.17 10.59
CA HIS A 90 3.96 -24.32 11.41
C HIS A 90 2.67 -25.00 10.90
N GLY A 91 2.22 -24.66 9.69
CA GLY A 91 1.08 -25.30 9.02
C GLY A 91 -0.29 -24.81 9.45
N PHE A 92 -0.36 -23.69 10.17
CA PHE A 92 -1.63 -23.06 10.56
C PHE A 92 -2.04 -21.98 9.54
N ASN A 93 -3.33 -21.88 9.31
CA ASN A 93 -3.86 -20.81 8.46
C ASN A 93 -4.18 -19.58 9.33
N PRO A 94 -3.55 -18.40 9.07
CA PRO A 94 -3.76 -17.18 9.85
C PRO A 94 -5.20 -16.66 9.87
N PHE A 95 -6.05 -17.14 8.94
CA PHE A 95 -7.46 -16.77 8.85
C PHE A 95 -8.39 -17.63 9.72
N ASP A 96 -7.90 -18.70 10.36
CA ASP A 96 -8.78 -19.65 11.06
C ASP A 96 -9.24 -19.14 12.41
N HIS A 97 -8.35 -18.52 13.18
CA HIS A 97 -8.64 -18.10 14.55
C HIS A 97 -8.10 -16.71 14.87
N LEU A 98 -8.71 -16.06 15.85
CA LEU A 98 -8.17 -14.84 16.45
C LEU A 98 -6.86 -15.16 17.20
N PRO A 99 -5.94 -14.17 17.31
CA PRO A 99 -4.68 -14.37 18.05
C PRO A 99 -4.84 -14.94 19.46
N GLY A 100 -5.89 -14.53 20.21
CA GLY A 100 -6.17 -15.02 21.55
C GLY A 100 -6.34 -16.54 21.65
N TYR A 101 -6.97 -17.15 20.63
CA TYR A 101 -7.15 -18.60 20.57
C TYR A 101 -5.83 -19.38 20.71
N TYR A 102 -4.77 -18.92 20.06
CA TYR A 102 -3.47 -19.60 20.06
C TYR A 102 -2.76 -19.52 21.42
N ILE A 103 -2.97 -18.43 22.17
CA ILE A 103 -2.43 -18.26 23.52
C ILE A 103 -3.23 -19.07 24.54
N GLU A 104 -4.57 -19.01 24.50
CA GLU A 104 -5.46 -19.71 25.41
C GLU A 104 -5.33 -21.23 25.32
N ASN A 105 -5.02 -21.76 24.14
CA ASN A 105 -4.87 -23.21 23.92
C ASN A 105 -3.40 -23.66 23.85
N ASP A 106 -2.46 -22.78 24.22
CA ASP A 106 -1.01 -23.06 24.21
C ASP A 106 -0.52 -23.65 22.87
N VAL A 107 -1.01 -23.09 21.77
CA VAL A 107 -0.62 -23.49 20.42
C VAL A 107 0.73 -22.89 20.09
N LEU A 108 1.71 -23.70 19.69
CA LEU A 108 3.08 -23.30 19.38
C LEU A 108 3.79 -22.60 20.57
N PRO A 109 3.89 -23.27 21.74
CA PRO A 109 4.57 -22.70 22.92
C PRO A 109 6.03 -22.34 22.57
N GLY A 110 6.48 -21.18 23.05
CA GLY A 110 7.83 -20.65 22.76
C GLY A 110 8.00 -19.99 21.37
N VAL A 111 7.00 -20.08 20.49
CA VAL A 111 6.97 -19.38 19.20
C VAL A 111 5.95 -18.23 19.24
N LEU A 112 4.69 -18.54 19.56
CA LEU A 112 3.64 -17.55 19.80
C LEU A 112 3.59 -17.25 21.30
N THR A 113 4.41 -16.31 21.75
CA THR A 113 4.55 -16.01 23.17
C THR A 113 3.55 -14.95 23.64
N PRO A 114 3.20 -14.90 24.94
CA PRO A 114 2.39 -13.83 25.51
C PRO A 114 2.98 -12.44 25.27
N GLU A 115 4.31 -12.31 25.23
CA GLU A 115 5.01 -11.06 24.95
C GLU A 115 4.70 -10.59 23.51
N LEU A 116 4.86 -11.48 22.52
CA LEU A 116 4.52 -11.16 21.11
C LEU A 116 3.02 -10.85 20.97
N TYR A 117 2.15 -11.62 21.62
CA TYR A 117 0.71 -11.37 21.64
C TYR A 117 0.39 -9.97 22.19
N ASN A 118 1.03 -9.56 23.29
CA ASN A 118 0.78 -8.25 23.90
C ASN A 118 1.18 -7.06 23.01
N LEU A 119 2.11 -7.25 22.09
CA LEU A 119 2.54 -6.24 21.13
C LEU A 119 1.61 -6.12 19.90
N LEU A 120 0.67 -7.07 19.71
CA LEU A 120 -0.27 -7.00 18.58
C LEU A 120 -1.25 -5.82 18.77
N ASN A 121 -1.39 -5.00 17.73
CA ASN A 121 -2.42 -3.96 17.63
C ASN A 121 -3.78 -4.50 17.12
N SER A 122 -3.85 -5.78 16.77
CA SER A 122 -4.95 -6.41 16.03
C SER A 122 -5.40 -7.75 16.66
N LYS A 123 -5.46 -7.80 18.01
CA LYS A 123 -5.81 -9.00 18.77
C LYS A 123 -7.22 -9.51 18.52
N GLU A 124 -8.14 -8.57 18.28
CA GLU A 124 -9.59 -8.79 18.24
C GLU A 124 -10.13 -9.05 16.81
N TYR A 125 -9.25 -9.18 15.83
CA TYR A 125 -9.67 -9.44 14.45
C TYR A 125 -8.77 -10.41 13.71
N TYR A 126 -9.39 -11.11 12.75
CA TYR A 126 -8.67 -12.00 11.85
C TYR A 126 -7.73 -11.20 10.95
N THR A 127 -6.71 -11.86 10.42
CA THR A 127 -5.81 -11.23 9.46
C THR A 127 -6.55 -10.72 8.23
N VAL A 128 -6.06 -9.61 7.66
CA VAL A 128 -6.59 -9.01 6.43
C VAL A 128 -5.57 -9.06 5.29
N TYR A 129 -4.39 -9.59 5.55
CA TYR A 129 -3.26 -9.57 4.62
C TYR A 129 -3.40 -10.66 3.56
N PRO A 130 -3.46 -10.27 2.24
CA PRO A 130 -3.60 -11.22 1.14
C PRO A 130 -2.37 -12.12 0.93
N PRO A 131 -2.46 -13.16 0.09
CA PRO A 131 -1.48 -14.25 0.03
C PRO A 131 -0.05 -13.85 -0.35
N VAL A 132 0.16 -12.80 -1.13
CA VAL A 132 1.52 -12.32 -1.44
C VAL A 132 2.22 -11.82 -0.18
N LEU A 133 1.49 -11.11 0.69
CA LEU A 133 2.02 -10.64 1.96
C LEU A 133 2.26 -11.81 2.90
N GLN A 134 1.31 -12.71 3.02
CA GLN A 134 1.44 -13.91 3.85
C GLN A 134 2.67 -14.75 3.46
N ALA A 135 2.95 -14.89 2.16
CA ALA A 135 4.15 -15.56 1.69
C ALA A 135 5.45 -14.83 2.11
N ILE A 136 5.45 -13.49 2.05
CA ILE A 136 6.60 -12.68 2.50
C ILE A 136 6.79 -12.82 4.02
N PHE A 137 5.71 -12.79 4.80
CA PHE A 137 5.77 -12.99 6.24
C PHE A 137 6.36 -14.36 6.58
N ALA A 138 5.87 -15.42 5.94
CA ALA A 138 6.37 -16.77 6.12
C ALA A 138 7.85 -16.90 5.77
N VAL A 139 8.29 -16.40 4.60
CA VAL A 139 9.70 -16.44 4.19
C VAL A 139 10.58 -15.66 5.17
N SER A 140 10.13 -14.49 5.63
CA SER A 140 10.92 -13.64 6.53
C SER A 140 11.09 -14.28 7.92
N THR A 141 10.04 -14.86 8.48
CA THR A 141 10.09 -15.56 9.77
C THR A 141 10.75 -16.94 9.68
N TRP A 142 10.72 -17.59 8.52
CA TRP A 142 11.49 -18.80 8.27
C TRP A 142 12.99 -18.53 8.25
N LEU A 143 13.42 -17.41 7.62
CA LEU A 143 14.83 -17.00 7.60
C LEU A 143 15.34 -16.55 8.97
N PHE A 144 14.51 -15.88 9.75
CA PHE A 144 14.88 -15.28 11.04
C PHE A 144 13.83 -15.56 12.12
N PRO A 145 13.65 -16.83 12.52
CA PRO A 145 12.52 -17.22 13.40
C PRO A 145 12.59 -16.64 14.81
N GLN A 146 13.78 -16.23 15.27
CA GLN A 146 14.00 -15.75 16.65
C GLN A 146 14.16 -14.23 16.74
N SER A 147 14.02 -13.49 15.62
CA SER A 147 14.30 -12.06 15.62
C SER A 147 13.27 -11.29 14.80
N ILE A 148 12.38 -10.57 15.48
CA ILE A 148 11.40 -9.68 14.86
C ILE A 148 12.12 -8.64 13.99
N ALA A 149 13.20 -8.04 14.49
CA ALA A 149 13.95 -7.02 13.75
C ALA A 149 14.58 -7.59 12.47
N ALA A 150 15.19 -8.77 12.50
CA ALA A 150 15.78 -9.40 11.32
C ALA A 150 14.70 -9.87 10.32
N SER A 151 13.55 -10.39 10.80
CA SER A 151 12.38 -10.64 9.95
C SER A 151 11.89 -9.35 9.27
N GLY A 152 11.88 -8.24 10.01
CA GLY A 152 11.56 -6.91 9.45
C GLY A 152 12.52 -6.48 8.34
N VAL A 153 13.84 -6.68 8.51
CA VAL A 153 14.85 -6.40 7.47
C VAL A 153 14.61 -7.27 6.23
N ALA A 154 14.25 -8.55 6.41
CA ALA A 154 13.89 -9.42 5.28
C ALA A 154 12.65 -8.89 4.53
N MET A 155 11.59 -8.51 5.24
CA MET A 155 10.38 -7.90 4.66
C MET A 155 10.71 -6.60 3.91
N LYS A 156 11.51 -5.72 4.51
CA LYS A 156 11.98 -4.46 3.89
C LYS A 156 12.82 -4.70 2.63
N SER A 157 13.55 -5.82 2.55
CA SER A 157 14.32 -6.17 1.36
C SER A 157 13.42 -6.43 0.14
N PHE A 158 12.28 -7.12 0.33
CA PHE A 158 11.26 -7.27 -0.72
C PHE A 158 10.67 -5.91 -1.14
N LEU A 159 10.37 -5.05 -0.17
CA LEU A 159 9.86 -3.71 -0.44
C LEU A 159 10.87 -2.85 -1.17
N LEU A 160 12.14 -2.86 -0.77
CA LEU A 160 13.21 -2.12 -1.44
C LEU A 160 13.36 -2.53 -2.91
N LEU A 161 13.32 -3.84 -3.21
CA LEU A 161 13.35 -4.33 -4.59
C LEU A 161 12.12 -3.85 -5.39
N GLY A 162 10.93 -3.89 -4.79
CA GLY A 162 9.71 -3.35 -5.38
C GLY A 162 9.80 -1.85 -5.65
N GLU A 163 10.36 -1.08 -4.71
CA GLU A 163 10.53 0.37 -4.83
C GLU A 163 11.52 0.77 -5.92
N ILE A 164 12.66 0.08 -6.02
CA ILE A 164 13.63 0.28 -7.12
C ILE A 164 12.95 -0.02 -8.45
N GLY A 165 12.21 -1.13 -8.52
CA GLY A 165 11.42 -1.49 -9.71
C GLY A 165 10.36 -0.46 -10.06
N SER A 166 9.65 0.09 -9.07
CA SER A 166 8.64 1.14 -9.25
C SER A 166 9.25 2.43 -9.79
N ILE A 167 10.36 2.89 -9.24
CA ILE A 167 11.09 4.08 -9.72
C ILE A 167 11.53 3.89 -11.18
N TRP A 168 12.06 2.73 -11.52
CA TRP A 168 12.44 2.40 -12.90
C TRP A 168 11.23 2.37 -13.84
N LEU A 169 10.14 1.68 -13.47
CA LEU A 169 8.90 1.59 -14.26
C LEU A 169 8.26 2.96 -14.46
N ILE A 170 8.25 3.82 -13.44
CA ILE A 170 7.79 5.21 -13.55
C ILE A 170 8.59 5.93 -14.62
N GLY A 171 9.91 5.84 -14.60
CA GLY A 171 10.78 6.44 -15.62
C GLY A 171 10.44 5.96 -17.03
N GLN A 172 10.25 4.64 -17.23
CA GLN A 172 9.88 4.04 -18.50
C GLN A 172 8.50 4.51 -18.99
N LEU A 173 7.52 4.57 -18.09
CA LEU A 173 6.16 5.03 -18.41
C LEU A 173 6.14 6.53 -18.75
N LEU A 174 6.87 7.38 -18.04
CA LEU A 174 7.00 8.81 -18.34
C LEU A 174 7.60 9.04 -19.72
N MET A 175 8.67 8.33 -20.07
CA MET A 175 9.27 8.39 -21.42
C MET A 175 8.27 7.96 -22.50
N HIS A 176 7.57 6.86 -22.28
CA HIS A 176 6.58 6.35 -23.23
C HIS A 176 5.44 7.34 -23.48
N PHE A 177 4.90 7.95 -22.42
CA PHE A 177 3.80 8.93 -22.54
C PHE A 177 4.28 10.33 -22.90
N LYS A 178 5.59 10.53 -23.11
CA LYS A 178 6.21 11.84 -23.38
C LYS A 178 5.85 12.87 -22.30
N LEU A 179 5.89 12.44 -21.05
CA LEU A 179 5.71 13.28 -19.86
C LEU A 179 7.07 13.75 -19.31
N PRO A 180 7.10 14.85 -18.56
CA PRO A 180 8.35 15.34 -17.96
C PRO A 180 9.02 14.28 -17.08
N ALA A 181 10.25 13.88 -17.42
CA ALA A 181 10.98 12.86 -16.68
C ALA A 181 11.19 13.22 -15.21
N LYS A 182 11.27 14.52 -14.86
CA LYS A 182 11.40 15.00 -13.48
C LYS A 182 10.21 14.62 -12.59
N ASN A 183 9.05 14.30 -13.19
CA ASN A 183 7.90 13.83 -12.41
C ASN A 183 8.19 12.53 -11.64
N ALA A 184 9.20 11.74 -12.06
CA ALA A 184 9.63 10.58 -11.29
C ALA A 184 10.05 10.93 -9.85
N LEU A 185 10.54 12.15 -9.61
CA LEU A 185 10.90 12.62 -8.29
C LEU A 185 9.69 12.80 -7.37
N LEU A 186 8.47 12.99 -7.92
CA LEU A 186 7.24 13.04 -7.11
C LEU A 186 7.00 11.77 -6.31
N TYR A 187 7.48 10.64 -6.79
CA TYR A 187 7.45 9.37 -6.08
C TYR A 187 8.78 9.05 -5.41
N ALA A 188 9.89 9.15 -6.16
CA ALA A 188 11.19 8.67 -5.72
C ALA A 188 11.74 9.42 -4.49
N LEU A 189 11.48 10.72 -4.37
CA LEU A 189 11.90 11.56 -3.25
C LEU A 189 10.76 11.93 -2.29
N ASN A 190 9.54 11.41 -2.50
CA ASN A 190 8.42 11.74 -1.63
C ASN A 190 8.68 11.22 -0.20
N PRO A 191 8.69 12.09 0.82
CA PRO A 191 8.98 11.70 2.20
C PRO A 191 8.04 10.63 2.74
N LEU A 192 6.73 10.77 2.46
CA LEU A 192 5.72 9.81 2.88
C LEU A 192 6.01 8.41 2.30
N VAL A 193 6.26 8.31 0.99
CA VAL A 193 6.56 7.03 0.33
C VAL A 193 7.82 6.38 0.92
N ILE A 194 8.88 7.18 1.14
CA ILE A 194 10.15 6.67 1.69
C ILE A 194 9.95 6.10 3.10
N VAL A 195 9.30 6.87 3.98
CA VAL A 195 9.16 6.50 5.38
C VAL A 195 8.11 5.42 5.56
N GLU A 196 6.94 5.53 4.91
CA GLU A 196 5.87 4.55 5.10
C GLU A 196 6.19 3.20 4.44
N VAL A 197 6.67 3.20 3.20
CA VAL A 197 6.90 1.93 2.50
C VAL A 197 8.11 1.20 3.08
N THR A 198 9.30 1.83 3.05
CA THR A 198 10.52 1.13 3.48
C THR A 198 10.76 1.27 4.98
N GLY A 199 10.44 2.43 5.58
CA GLY A 199 10.62 2.65 7.02
C GLY A 199 9.67 1.80 7.85
N ASN A 200 8.37 1.84 7.56
CA ASN A 200 7.31 1.25 8.39
C ASN A 200 6.73 -0.07 7.83
N ILE A 201 7.33 -0.65 6.79
CA ILE A 201 6.95 -1.95 6.20
C ILE A 201 5.51 -1.92 5.66
N HIS A 202 5.10 -0.87 4.93
CA HIS A 202 3.79 -0.84 4.30
C HIS A 202 3.84 -1.37 2.87
N PHE A 203 3.11 -2.45 2.62
CA PHE A 203 3.14 -3.22 1.37
C PHE A 203 2.41 -2.56 0.20
N GLU A 204 1.93 -1.34 0.36
CA GLU A 204 1.51 -0.46 -0.73
C GLU A 204 2.59 -0.32 -1.80
N GLY A 205 3.87 -0.27 -1.40
CA GLY A 205 4.98 -0.22 -2.34
C GLY A 205 5.02 -1.42 -3.27
N LEU A 206 4.78 -2.62 -2.75
CA LEU A 206 4.77 -3.85 -3.56
C LEU A 206 3.52 -3.92 -4.46
N MET A 207 2.35 -3.53 -3.94
CA MET A 207 1.12 -3.39 -4.72
C MET A 207 1.33 -2.42 -5.89
N ILE A 208 1.95 -1.25 -5.64
CA ILE A 208 2.26 -0.24 -6.66
C ILE A 208 3.23 -0.80 -7.70
N PHE A 209 4.27 -1.51 -7.27
CA PHE A 209 5.22 -2.14 -8.19
C PHE A 209 4.52 -3.07 -9.18
N PHE A 210 3.71 -4.00 -8.69
CA PHE A 210 2.97 -4.94 -9.52
C PHE A 210 1.93 -4.22 -10.41
N LEU A 211 1.26 -3.17 -9.92
CA LEU A 211 0.33 -2.36 -10.71
C LEU A 211 1.05 -1.66 -11.88
N LEU A 212 2.20 -1.04 -11.61
CA LEU A 212 3.01 -0.37 -12.63
C LEU A 212 3.56 -1.37 -13.65
N LEU A 213 4.00 -2.55 -13.21
CA LEU A 213 4.47 -3.63 -14.06
C LEU A 213 3.34 -4.15 -14.96
N ALA A 214 2.16 -4.39 -14.39
CA ALA A 214 0.98 -4.75 -15.15
C ALA A 214 0.65 -3.71 -16.21
N PHE A 215 0.65 -2.44 -15.84
CA PHE A 215 0.38 -1.34 -16.75
C PHE A 215 1.47 -1.19 -17.82
N TRP A 216 2.73 -1.39 -17.48
CA TRP A 216 3.85 -1.40 -18.43
C TRP A 216 3.68 -2.48 -19.50
N TRP A 217 3.36 -3.72 -19.12
CA TRP A 217 3.19 -4.83 -20.06
C TRP A 217 1.88 -4.80 -20.83
N LEU A 218 0.80 -4.24 -20.25
CA LEU A 218 -0.51 -4.17 -20.90
C LEU A 218 -0.51 -3.38 -22.20
N ARG A 219 0.44 -2.45 -22.37
CA ARG A 219 0.60 -1.63 -23.56
C ARG A 219 1.28 -2.35 -24.72
N SER A 220 1.91 -3.48 -24.45
CA SER A 220 2.59 -4.26 -25.48
C SER A 220 1.57 -4.87 -26.45
N SER A 221 2.01 -5.07 -27.69
CA SER A 221 1.22 -5.81 -28.68
C SER A 221 1.40 -7.32 -28.62
N THR A 222 2.37 -7.82 -27.82
CA THR A 222 2.69 -9.24 -27.77
C THR A 222 1.78 -10.00 -26.78
N PRO A 223 1.25 -11.19 -27.16
CA PRO A 223 0.40 -11.99 -26.28
C PRO A 223 1.06 -12.40 -24.96
N LYS A 224 2.37 -12.71 -24.99
CA LYS A 224 3.14 -13.07 -23.78
C LYS A 224 3.15 -11.95 -22.75
N MET A 225 3.33 -10.70 -23.19
CA MET A 225 3.30 -9.55 -22.28
C MET A 225 1.90 -9.27 -21.71
N HIS A 226 0.83 -9.59 -22.45
CA HIS A 226 -0.54 -9.51 -21.92
C HIS A 226 -0.79 -10.54 -20.81
N ILE A 227 -0.25 -11.75 -20.93
CA ILE A 227 -0.31 -12.76 -19.86
C ILE A 227 0.50 -12.27 -18.65
N GLY A 228 1.74 -11.82 -18.85
CA GLY A 228 2.57 -11.26 -17.79
C GLY A 228 1.89 -10.07 -17.08
N SER A 229 1.24 -9.18 -17.85
CA SER A 229 0.44 -8.09 -17.30
C SER A 229 -0.70 -8.59 -16.41
N ALA A 230 -1.42 -9.62 -16.82
CA ALA A 230 -2.52 -10.19 -16.02
C ALA A 230 -1.99 -10.83 -14.73
N LEU A 231 -0.85 -11.54 -14.79
CA LEU A 231 -0.19 -12.10 -13.61
C LEU A 231 0.32 -11.01 -12.66
N ALA A 232 0.92 -9.94 -13.19
CA ALA A 232 1.34 -8.80 -12.39
C ALA A 232 0.14 -8.09 -11.75
N MET A 233 -0.98 -7.94 -12.47
CA MET A 233 -2.22 -7.38 -11.90
C MET A 233 -2.77 -8.28 -10.78
N ALA A 234 -2.74 -9.60 -10.95
CA ALA A 234 -3.10 -10.54 -9.90
C ALA A 234 -2.16 -10.41 -8.69
N GLY A 235 -0.85 -10.26 -8.90
CA GLY A 235 0.12 -9.97 -7.83
C GLY A 235 -0.18 -8.66 -7.09
N SER A 236 -0.58 -7.61 -7.82
CA SER A 236 -1.00 -6.34 -7.22
C SER A 236 -2.23 -6.50 -6.32
N ILE A 237 -3.27 -7.21 -6.81
CA ILE A 237 -4.49 -7.50 -6.07
C ILE A 237 -4.21 -8.43 -4.87
N ALA A 238 -3.36 -9.45 -5.07
CA ALA A 238 -2.96 -10.37 -4.01
C ALA A 238 -1.95 -9.77 -3.00
N SER A 239 -1.43 -8.58 -3.26
CA SER A 239 -0.71 -7.76 -2.27
C SER A 239 -1.66 -6.88 -1.47
N LYS A 240 -2.68 -6.29 -2.12
CA LYS A 240 -3.74 -5.50 -1.49
C LYS A 240 -4.94 -5.44 -2.44
N LEU A 241 -6.16 -5.63 -1.96
CA LEU A 241 -7.36 -5.76 -2.82
C LEU A 241 -7.72 -4.48 -3.58
N LEU A 242 -7.16 -3.34 -3.19
CA LEU A 242 -7.47 -2.02 -3.73
C LEU A 242 -7.43 -1.92 -5.27
N PRO A 243 -6.48 -2.55 -6.01
CA PRO A 243 -6.44 -2.51 -7.47
C PRO A 243 -7.63 -3.17 -8.18
N LEU A 244 -8.48 -3.94 -7.49
CA LEU A 244 -9.74 -4.47 -8.05
C LEU A 244 -10.60 -3.35 -8.63
N MET A 245 -10.65 -2.17 -7.99
CA MET A 245 -11.42 -1.02 -8.47
C MET A 245 -10.95 -0.49 -9.83
N PHE A 246 -9.76 -0.86 -10.29
CA PHE A 246 -9.20 -0.42 -11.57
C PHE A 246 -9.58 -1.31 -12.75
N LEU A 247 -10.01 -2.53 -12.50
CA LEU A 247 -10.35 -3.51 -13.55
C LEU A 247 -11.49 -3.03 -14.46
N PRO A 248 -12.59 -2.42 -13.97
CA PRO A 248 -13.67 -1.94 -14.83
C PRO A 248 -13.21 -0.95 -15.91
N PHE A 249 -12.20 -0.11 -15.64
CA PHE A 249 -11.65 0.83 -16.62
C PHE A 249 -10.98 0.14 -17.81
N LEU A 250 -10.51 -1.09 -17.64
CA LEU A 250 -9.88 -1.88 -18.70
C LEU A 250 -10.89 -2.47 -19.68
N ILE A 251 -12.14 -2.74 -19.25
CA ILE A 251 -13.20 -3.31 -20.09
C ILE A 251 -13.40 -2.44 -21.34
N LYS A 252 -13.59 -1.14 -21.14
CA LYS A 252 -13.87 -0.18 -22.20
C LYS A 252 -12.73 -0.08 -23.24
N LYS A 253 -11.49 -0.27 -22.78
CA LYS A 253 -10.29 -0.21 -23.65
C LYS A 253 -10.00 -1.53 -24.33
N MET A 254 -10.13 -2.63 -23.62
CA MET A 254 -9.76 -3.97 -24.10
C MET A 254 -10.91 -4.67 -24.84
N ARG A 255 -12.16 -4.24 -24.61
CA ARG A 255 -13.36 -4.85 -25.18
C ARG A 255 -13.38 -6.37 -24.88
N TRP A 256 -13.63 -7.24 -25.86
CA TRP A 256 -13.65 -8.70 -25.68
C TRP A 256 -12.33 -9.31 -25.17
N ARG A 257 -11.20 -8.65 -25.39
CA ARG A 257 -9.92 -9.10 -24.83
C ARG A 257 -9.86 -9.00 -23.31
N SER A 258 -10.72 -8.19 -22.68
CA SER A 258 -10.84 -8.10 -21.22
C SER A 258 -11.29 -9.41 -20.59
N VAL A 259 -12.16 -10.19 -21.26
CA VAL A 259 -12.61 -11.50 -20.77
C VAL A 259 -11.41 -12.41 -20.52
N ARG A 260 -10.57 -12.64 -21.54
CA ARG A 260 -9.35 -13.45 -21.38
C ARG A 260 -8.41 -12.88 -20.29
N TYR A 261 -8.25 -11.57 -20.25
CA TYR A 261 -7.38 -10.90 -19.27
C TYR A 261 -7.88 -11.14 -17.84
N PHE A 262 -9.17 -10.99 -17.60
CA PHE A 262 -9.77 -11.22 -16.29
C PHE A 262 -9.84 -12.70 -15.92
N THR A 263 -10.00 -13.60 -16.87
CA THR A 263 -9.89 -15.05 -16.61
C THR A 263 -8.50 -15.41 -16.10
N ILE A 264 -7.43 -14.88 -16.72
CA ILE A 264 -6.06 -15.12 -16.26
C ILE A 264 -5.84 -14.55 -14.84
N ILE A 265 -6.33 -13.32 -14.57
CA ILE A 265 -6.29 -12.73 -13.22
C ILE A 265 -7.04 -13.61 -12.22
N GLY A 266 -8.26 -14.03 -12.55
CA GLY A 266 -9.09 -14.84 -11.66
C GLY A 266 -8.44 -16.21 -11.35
N VAL A 267 -7.92 -16.89 -12.36
CA VAL A 267 -7.19 -18.16 -12.16
C VAL A 267 -5.94 -17.94 -11.31
N ALA A 268 -5.17 -16.89 -11.58
CA ALA A 268 -3.97 -16.59 -10.80
C ALA A 268 -4.31 -16.26 -9.34
N LEU A 269 -5.36 -15.50 -9.10
CA LEU A 269 -5.84 -15.20 -7.74
C LEU A 269 -6.32 -16.47 -7.03
N LEU A 270 -7.10 -17.31 -7.70
CA LEU A 270 -7.53 -18.60 -7.13
C LEU A 270 -6.33 -19.48 -6.72
N LEU A 271 -5.30 -19.56 -7.56
CA LEU A 271 -4.08 -20.31 -7.24
C LEU A 271 -3.31 -19.67 -6.06
N LEU A 272 -3.22 -18.34 -6.01
CA LEU A 272 -2.53 -17.64 -4.92
C LEU A 272 -3.28 -17.78 -3.58
N PHE A 273 -4.60 -17.70 -3.60
CA PHE A 273 -5.41 -17.84 -2.40
C PHE A 273 -5.63 -19.31 -1.99
N ALA A 274 -5.48 -20.28 -2.91
CA ALA A 274 -5.78 -21.69 -2.65
C ALA A 274 -5.20 -22.27 -1.35
N PRO A 275 -3.95 -21.95 -0.93
CA PRO A 275 -3.41 -22.46 0.32
C PRO A 275 -4.13 -21.91 1.57
N LEU A 276 -4.83 -20.79 1.45
CA LEU A 276 -5.51 -20.10 2.55
C LEU A 276 -7.02 -20.40 2.57
N LEU A 277 -7.57 -20.94 1.46
CA LEU A 277 -9.00 -21.22 1.34
C LEU A 277 -9.38 -22.48 2.10
N ASN A 278 -10.27 -22.33 3.07
CA ASN A 278 -10.94 -23.41 3.78
C ASN A 278 -12.36 -22.99 4.16
N GLY A 279 -13.09 -23.81 4.91
CA GLY A 279 -14.47 -23.55 5.31
C GLY A 279 -14.66 -22.30 6.17
N LEU A 280 -13.63 -21.83 6.86
CA LEU A 280 -13.68 -20.68 7.77
C LEU A 280 -13.28 -19.36 7.07
N PHE A 281 -12.49 -19.45 6.00
CA PHE A 281 -11.88 -18.28 5.34
C PHE A 281 -12.89 -17.18 5.00
N PHE A 282 -13.98 -17.51 4.33
CA PHE A 282 -14.93 -16.49 3.87
C PHE A 282 -15.66 -15.79 5.02
N ASN A 283 -15.99 -16.53 6.07
CA ASN A 283 -16.66 -15.96 7.25
C ASN A 283 -15.69 -15.05 8.02
N ASN A 284 -14.47 -15.51 8.28
CA ASN A 284 -13.49 -14.80 9.10
C ASN A 284 -12.90 -13.58 8.37
N PHE A 285 -12.55 -13.74 7.09
CA PHE A 285 -12.11 -12.63 6.26
C PHE A 285 -13.22 -11.60 6.05
N GLY A 286 -14.46 -12.05 5.85
CA GLY A 286 -15.64 -11.19 5.77
C GLY A 286 -15.88 -10.40 7.05
N ALA A 287 -15.72 -11.03 8.22
CA ALA A 287 -15.87 -10.37 9.51
C ALA A 287 -14.82 -9.25 9.70
N SER A 288 -13.58 -9.47 9.28
CA SER A 288 -12.54 -8.44 9.35
C SER A 288 -12.80 -7.30 8.36
N LEU A 289 -13.28 -7.59 7.15
CA LEU A 289 -13.69 -6.53 6.22
C LEU A 289 -14.86 -5.70 6.77
N ASP A 290 -15.86 -6.36 7.37
CA ASP A 290 -17.00 -5.68 7.98
C ASP A 290 -16.58 -4.74 9.11
N LEU A 291 -15.60 -5.15 9.91
CA LEU A 291 -15.01 -4.32 10.95
C LEU A 291 -14.44 -3.01 10.38
N TYR A 292 -13.66 -3.10 9.29
CA TYR A 292 -13.08 -1.93 8.62
C TYR A 292 -14.13 -0.98 8.02
N PHE A 293 -15.27 -1.50 7.60
CA PHE A 293 -16.33 -0.67 7.01
C PHE A 293 -17.32 -0.09 8.02
N ARG A 294 -17.37 -0.64 9.25
CA ARG A 294 -18.40 -0.26 10.22
C ARG A 294 -17.89 0.25 11.55
N ARG A 295 -16.71 -0.20 12.00
CA ARG A 295 -16.25 0.06 13.37
C ARG A 295 -14.90 0.76 13.45
N PHE A 296 -14.11 0.71 12.40
CA PHE A 296 -12.78 1.30 12.40
C PHE A 296 -12.83 2.68 11.75
N GLU A 297 -12.52 3.71 12.52
CA GLU A 297 -12.56 5.10 12.10
C GLU A 297 -11.20 5.75 12.34
N PHE A 298 -10.60 6.28 11.27
CA PHE A 298 -9.32 6.99 11.37
C PHE A 298 -9.15 7.93 10.18
N ASN A 299 -9.01 9.23 10.42
CA ASN A 299 -8.88 10.27 9.37
C ASN A 299 -10.00 10.20 8.30
N ALA A 300 -11.22 9.91 8.71
CA ALA A 300 -12.37 9.68 7.85
C ALA A 300 -13.02 10.99 7.40
N SER A 301 -12.49 11.64 6.38
CA SER A 301 -12.83 13.01 5.97
C SER A 301 -14.33 13.29 5.80
N LEU A 302 -14.99 12.70 4.80
CA LEU A 302 -16.45 12.90 4.58
C LEU A 302 -17.28 12.23 5.66
N PHE A 303 -16.84 11.09 6.17
CA PHE A 303 -17.53 10.37 7.22
C PHE A 303 -17.69 11.25 8.46
N TYR A 304 -16.62 11.84 9.01
CA TYR A 304 -16.70 12.70 10.20
C TYR A 304 -17.52 13.97 9.98
N ILE A 305 -17.49 14.56 8.77
CA ILE A 305 -18.33 15.71 8.45
C ILE A 305 -19.80 15.34 8.49
N LEU A 306 -20.17 14.22 7.87
CA LEU A 306 -21.56 13.75 7.80
C LEU A 306 -22.07 13.23 9.16
N GLU A 307 -21.21 12.54 9.91
CA GLU A 307 -21.47 12.14 11.30
C GLU A 307 -21.77 13.34 12.17
N TRP A 308 -20.92 14.36 12.13
CA TRP A 308 -21.15 15.61 12.87
C TRP A 308 -22.48 16.28 12.48
N ILE A 309 -22.79 16.40 11.18
CA ILE A 309 -24.07 16.95 10.72
C ILE A 309 -25.25 16.14 11.26
N TYR A 310 -25.17 14.81 11.21
CA TYR A 310 -26.20 13.92 11.70
C TYR A 310 -26.44 14.08 13.21
N LEU A 311 -25.37 14.10 14.00
CA LEU A 311 -25.43 14.30 15.45
C LEU A 311 -26.07 15.65 15.82
N VAL A 312 -25.72 16.73 15.09
CA VAL A 312 -26.30 18.05 15.32
C VAL A 312 -27.81 18.11 14.97
N VAL A 313 -28.23 17.40 13.91
CA VAL A 313 -29.63 17.45 13.41
C VAL A 313 -30.55 16.50 14.16
N PHE A 314 -30.08 15.28 14.45
CA PHE A 314 -30.93 14.20 14.98
C PHE A 314 -30.67 13.85 16.45
N ASN A 315 -29.55 14.31 17.02
CA ASN A 315 -29.14 14.03 18.41
C ASN A 315 -29.11 12.52 18.76
N GLU A 316 -28.73 11.65 17.80
CA GLU A 316 -28.69 10.20 17.93
C GLU A 316 -27.31 9.64 17.53
N ASP A 317 -26.81 8.63 18.28
CA ASP A 317 -25.48 8.01 18.07
C ASP A 317 -25.48 6.81 17.11
N TYR A 318 -26.58 6.50 16.45
CA TYR A 318 -26.70 5.30 15.59
C TYR A 318 -26.15 5.46 14.18
N VAL A 319 -25.59 6.61 13.86
CA VAL A 319 -25.12 6.96 12.49
C VAL A 319 -24.04 6.01 11.98
N ASN A 320 -23.18 5.51 12.85
CA ASN A 320 -22.00 4.68 12.51
C ASN A 320 -22.40 3.35 11.85
N LEU A 321 -23.60 2.81 12.15
CA LEU A 321 -24.09 1.57 11.58
C LEU A 321 -24.44 1.68 10.08
N PHE A 322 -24.84 2.87 9.62
CA PHE A 322 -25.35 3.08 8.27
C PHE A 322 -24.44 3.93 7.40
N LEU A 323 -23.72 4.89 7.99
CA LEU A 323 -22.99 5.89 7.22
C LEU A 323 -21.80 5.29 6.47
N GLY A 324 -21.01 4.43 7.11
CA GLY A 324 -19.89 3.74 6.47
C GLY A 324 -20.33 2.94 5.24
N PRO A 325 -21.28 1.98 5.38
CA PRO A 325 -21.84 1.26 4.25
C PRO A 325 -22.45 2.19 3.17
N ALA A 326 -23.17 3.25 3.55
CA ALA A 326 -23.76 4.20 2.60
C ALA A 326 -22.68 4.90 1.77
N LEU A 327 -21.59 5.37 2.41
CA LEU A 327 -20.47 5.97 1.72
C LEU A 327 -19.72 4.98 0.81
N ALA A 328 -19.61 3.71 1.20
CA ALA A 328 -19.07 2.66 0.35
C ALA A 328 -19.91 2.47 -0.92
N PHE A 329 -21.26 2.47 -0.80
CA PHE A 329 -22.18 2.46 -1.95
C PHE A 329 -22.00 3.69 -2.84
N VAL A 330 -21.92 4.88 -2.25
CA VAL A 330 -21.67 6.13 -3.00
C VAL A 330 -20.37 6.05 -3.77
N ALA A 331 -19.29 5.61 -3.12
CA ALA A 331 -17.99 5.43 -3.76
C ALA A 331 -18.07 4.43 -4.93
N PHE A 332 -18.71 3.28 -4.72
CA PHE A 332 -18.89 2.27 -5.76
C PHE A 332 -19.60 2.84 -7.00
N PHE A 333 -20.76 3.46 -6.84
CA PHE A 333 -21.51 4.02 -7.96
C PHE A 333 -20.81 5.21 -8.62
N ALA A 334 -20.11 6.06 -7.84
CA ALA A 334 -19.32 7.15 -8.38
C ALA A 334 -18.13 6.63 -9.23
N ILE A 335 -17.48 5.55 -8.80
CA ILE A 335 -16.40 4.90 -9.58
C ILE A 335 -16.97 4.28 -10.86
N ILE A 336 -18.13 3.60 -10.80
CA ILE A 336 -18.80 3.07 -11.99
C ILE A 336 -19.18 4.19 -12.96
N ALA A 337 -19.76 5.27 -12.46
CA ALA A 337 -20.05 6.46 -13.28
C ALA A 337 -18.77 7.01 -13.94
N LEU A 338 -17.69 7.09 -13.18
CA LEU A 338 -16.38 7.50 -13.71
C LEU A 338 -15.89 6.57 -14.83
N VAL A 339 -16.05 5.26 -14.69
CA VAL A 339 -15.75 4.27 -15.76
C VAL A 339 -16.54 4.57 -17.03
N VAL A 340 -17.85 4.88 -16.89
CA VAL A 340 -18.72 5.17 -18.03
C VAL A 340 -18.34 6.49 -18.73
N TRP A 341 -18.05 7.54 -17.97
CA TRP A 341 -17.80 8.87 -18.54
C TRP A 341 -16.37 9.08 -19.06
N ARG A 342 -15.35 8.41 -18.46
CA ARG A 342 -13.96 8.63 -18.84
C ARG A 342 -13.61 8.01 -20.19
N ARG A 343 -12.68 8.67 -20.90
CA ARG A 343 -12.18 8.20 -22.20
C ARG A 343 -11.33 6.93 -22.05
N ALA A 344 -11.56 5.95 -22.92
CA ALA A 344 -10.82 4.69 -22.97
C ALA A 344 -9.47 4.84 -23.68
N SER A 345 -8.48 5.45 -23.05
CA SER A 345 -7.11 5.54 -23.60
C SER A 345 -6.06 5.16 -22.55
N TRP A 346 -4.96 4.54 -22.99
CA TRP A 346 -3.87 4.18 -22.07
C TRP A 346 -3.30 5.39 -21.34
N ARG A 347 -3.22 6.55 -22.01
CA ARG A 347 -2.72 7.81 -21.43
C ARG A 347 -3.66 8.38 -20.36
N ALA A 348 -4.96 8.14 -20.48
CA ALA A 348 -5.95 8.66 -19.54
C ALA A 348 -6.16 7.74 -18.33
N LEU A 349 -5.74 6.46 -18.39
CA LEU A 349 -5.95 5.49 -17.32
C LEU A 349 -5.37 5.94 -15.97
N PRO A 350 -4.11 6.40 -15.84
CA PRO A 350 -3.58 6.83 -14.54
C PRO A 350 -4.42 7.95 -13.92
N THR A 351 -4.92 8.90 -14.72
CA THR A 351 -5.83 9.94 -14.23
C THR A 351 -7.17 9.37 -13.78
N SER A 352 -7.71 8.40 -14.51
CA SER A 352 -8.98 7.76 -14.12
C SER A 352 -8.83 6.94 -12.84
N TRP A 353 -7.73 6.22 -12.70
CA TRP A 353 -7.38 5.48 -11.48
C TRP A 353 -7.13 6.39 -10.28
N LEU A 354 -6.45 7.54 -10.52
CA LEU A 354 -6.24 8.55 -9.49
C LEU A 354 -7.58 9.08 -8.96
N PHE A 355 -8.52 9.43 -9.83
CA PHE A 355 -9.85 9.87 -9.39
C PHE A 355 -10.64 8.75 -8.68
N ALA A 356 -10.53 7.50 -9.15
CA ALA A 356 -11.20 6.37 -8.49
C ALA A 356 -10.67 6.16 -7.06
N VAL A 357 -9.35 6.15 -6.87
CA VAL A 357 -8.78 6.01 -5.52
C VAL A 357 -9.05 7.23 -4.65
N SER A 358 -9.10 8.46 -5.22
CA SER A 358 -9.46 9.66 -4.46
C SER A 358 -10.93 9.61 -3.98
N ILE A 359 -11.86 9.16 -4.83
CA ILE A 359 -13.28 8.95 -4.45
C ILE A 359 -13.34 7.92 -3.30
N TYR A 360 -12.62 6.81 -3.42
CA TYR A 360 -12.57 5.78 -2.38
C TYR A 360 -12.05 6.36 -1.06
N LEU A 361 -10.90 7.07 -1.07
CA LEU A 361 -10.29 7.65 0.13
C LEU A 361 -11.15 8.73 0.79
N LEU A 362 -11.93 9.47 0.01
CA LEU A 362 -12.87 10.46 0.55
C LEU A 362 -14.08 9.81 1.23
N CYS A 363 -14.50 8.64 0.76
CA CYS A 363 -15.72 7.94 1.24
C CYS A 363 -15.43 6.83 2.26
N THR A 364 -14.17 6.44 2.46
CA THR A 364 -13.83 5.40 3.44
C THR A 364 -13.85 5.93 4.86
N THR A 365 -14.12 5.05 5.83
CA THR A 365 -14.07 5.36 7.27
C THR A 365 -12.65 5.39 7.84
N THR A 366 -11.66 4.90 7.07
CA THR A 366 -10.29 4.79 7.53
C THR A 366 -9.32 5.20 6.43
N VAL A 367 -8.45 6.19 6.74
CA VAL A 367 -7.38 6.65 5.86
C VAL A 367 -6.07 6.71 6.62
N HIS A 368 -5.28 5.68 6.53
CA HIS A 368 -3.92 5.68 7.05
C HIS A 368 -2.95 6.44 6.13
N PRO A 369 -1.84 6.99 6.66
CA PRO A 369 -0.86 7.75 5.86
C PRO A 369 -0.35 6.98 4.63
N TRP A 370 -0.07 5.70 4.74
CA TRP A 370 0.42 4.85 3.65
C TRP A 370 -0.58 4.62 2.52
N TYR A 371 -1.89 4.81 2.74
CA TYR A 371 -2.89 4.74 1.68
C TYR A 371 -2.67 5.82 0.62
N LEU A 372 -2.02 6.94 0.98
CA LEU A 372 -1.69 8.01 0.05
C LEU A 372 -0.53 7.67 -0.89
N CYS A 373 0.24 6.60 -0.64
CA CYS A 373 1.34 6.20 -1.54
C CYS A 373 0.84 5.87 -2.95
N LEU A 374 -0.35 5.24 -3.08
CA LEU A 374 -0.93 4.90 -4.38
C LEU A 374 -1.37 6.14 -5.18
N PRO A 375 -2.16 7.09 -4.65
CA PRO A 375 -2.47 8.32 -5.37
C PRO A 375 -1.22 9.15 -5.69
N VAL A 376 -0.20 9.18 -4.83
CA VAL A 376 1.10 9.80 -5.14
C VAL A 376 1.71 9.16 -6.39
N ALA A 377 1.80 7.82 -6.44
CA ALA A 377 2.35 7.09 -7.59
C ALA A 377 1.57 7.35 -8.89
N LEU A 378 0.24 7.40 -8.83
CA LEU A 378 -0.61 7.68 -9.98
C LEU A 378 -0.53 9.15 -10.43
N SER A 379 -0.36 10.09 -9.49
CA SER A 379 -0.26 11.52 -9.77
C SER A 379 0.94 11.88 -10.63
N VAL A 380 2.00 11.07 -10.60
CA VAL A 380 3.22 11.24 -11.41
C VAL A 380 2.89 11.34 -12.91
N PHE A 381 1.85 10.63 -13.36
CA PHE A 381 1.45 10.54 -14.78
C PHE A 381 0.36 11.56 -15.17
N THR A 382 -0.04 12.43 -14.27
CA THR A 382 -1.17 13.35 -14.48
C THR A 382 -0.74 14.80 -14.26
N ASN A 383 -1.66 15.73 -14.51
CA ASN A 383 -1.48 17.14 -14.12
C ASN A 383 -2.00 17.42 -12.70
N TRP A 384 -2.69 16.46 -12.10
CA TRP A 384 -3.15 16.51 -10.73
C TRP A 384 -2.06 15.97 -9.81
N ARG A 385 -1.75 16.67 -8.71
CA ARG A 385 -0.71 16.31 -7.76
C ARG A 385 -1.34 15.98 -6.40
N TYR A 386 -0.83 14.93 -5.81
CA TYR A 386 -1.09 14.55 -4.43
C TYR A 386 0.06 14.97 -3.54
#